data_d16d153811cf6fa366eecb958dd70276
#
_entry.id   d16d153811cf6fa366eecb958dd70276
#
_cell.length_a   1.000
_cell.length_b   1.000
_cell.length_c   1.000
_cell.angle_alpha   90.00
_cell.angle_beta   90.00
_cell.angle_gamma   90.00
#
_symmetry.space_group_name_H-M   'P 1'
#
loop_
_entity.id
_entity.type
_entity.pdbx_description
1 polymer ?
#
loop_
_entity_poly.entity_id
_entity_poly.type
_entity_poly.pdbx_seq_one_letter_code
_entity_poly.pdbx_strand_id
1 'polypeptide(L)'
;MASVKFWCPSAMSERFQHMMGTVRTAVLALGVFGAGAALASSLDTLDAFLKSTKSGRADFTQVVTSPAKAGQTVARSKTSTGQFSFVRPTRFRFDYIKPFPQVIVADGQTLWLYDTDLEQVTARKQSQALGSTPAALVATAVDVGSLQKEFNLEAQADTDGLQWVQASPKNRESTIQSVRMGLRVEGAQVSLAKLEILDAMGQRSVLSFERFEVNPANLGASQFNFVTPKGVSILRP
;
A
#
# COMPACT_ATOMS: atom_id res chain seq x y z
N MET A 1 -9.73 66.07 -30.26
CA MET A 1 -9.68 66.54 -31.67
C MET A 1 -9.97 65.34 -32.54
N ALA A 2 -11.04 65.48 -33.16
CA ALA A 2 -11.54 65.17 -34.51
C ALA A 2 -11.66 63.66 -34.78
N SER A 3 -12.85 63.12 -34.77
CA SER A 3 -14.03 63.25 -35.71
C SER A 3 -13.66 62.82 -37.12
N VAL A 4 -14.34 61.90 -37.74
CA VAL A 4 -15.47 61.99 -38.65
C VAL A 4 -15.58 60.66 -39.39
N LYS A 5 -16.61 59.87 -39.29
CA LYS A 5 -17.92 59.82 -39.98
C LYS A 5 -17.91 59.01 -41.30
N PHE A 6 -18.87 58.08 -41.30
CA PHE A 6 -19.88 57.74 -42.33
C PHE A 6 -19.42 57.17 -43.68
N TRP A 7 -20.03 56.06 -44.04
CA TRP A 7 -21.14 56.00 -44.98
C TRP A 7 -21.68 54.59 -45.20
N CYS A 8 -22.98 54.47 -45.14
CA CYS A 8 -23.83 53.43 -45.75
C CYS A 8 -24.51 54.14 -46.96
N PRO A 9 -24.91 53.52 -48.04
CA PRO A 9 -26.19 52.83 -48.08
C PRO A 9 -26.41 51.70 -49.12
N SER A 10 -27.43 50.90 -48.83
CA SER A 10 -28.60 50.46 -49.59
C SER A 10 -28.46 49.74 -50.91
N ALA A 11 -29.02 48.55 -50.94
CA ALA A 11 -30.35 48.16 -51.40
C ALA A 11 -30.46 47.69 -52.87
N MET A 12 -31.35 46.77 -52.99
CA MET A 12 -32.10 46.26 -54.15
C MET A 12 -31.56 44.96 -54.75
N SER A 13 -32.27 43.95 -54.80
CA SER A 13 -33.64 43.58 -55.10
C SER A 13 -33.66 42.29 -55.90
N GLU A 14 -34.47 41.37 -55.47
CA GLU A 14 -35.39 40.49 -56.19
C GLU A 14 -34.90 39.30 -57.03
N ARG A 15 -35.42 38.13 -56.54
CA ARG A 15 -36.06 37.06 -57.35
C ARG A 15 -35.18 36.26 -58.34
N PHE A 16 -34.99 34.99 -57.99
CA PHE A 16 -35.47 33.92 -58.89
C PHE A 16 -35.78 32.66 -58.07
N GLN A 17 -37.00 32.18 -58.30
CA GLN A 17 -37.57 30.96 -57.74
C GLN A 17 -37.09 29.74 -58.54
N HIS A 18 -37.18 28.60 -57.83
CA HIS A 18 -37.29 27.21 -58.32
C HIS A 18 -36.02 26.51 -58.77
N MET A 19 -35.57 25.55 -58.04
CA MET A 19 -35.81 24.16 -58.41
C MET A 19 -35.40 23.18 -57.27
N MET A 20 -36.31 22.23 -57.07
CA MET A 20 -36.27 21.16 -56.07
C MET A 20 -35.00 20.30 -56.23
N GLY A 21 -34.43 19.96 -55.09
CA GLY A 21 -33.40 18.94 -55.00
C GLY A 21 -33.24 18.53 -53.55
N THR A 22 -34.07 17.61 -53.09
CA THR A 22 -33.96 16.95 -51.78
C THR A 22 -32.71 16.12 -51.69
N VAL A 23 -31.64 16.66 -51.16
CA VAL A 23 -30.48 15.86 -50.70
C VAL A 23 -30.69 15.54 -49.23
N ARG A 24 -31.11 14.33 -48.95
CA ARG A 24 -31.10 13.73 -47.60
C ARG A 24 -29.67 13.51 -47.17
N THR A 25 -29.11 14.43 -46.42
CA THR A 25 -27.83 14.25 -45.75
C THR A 25 -28.08 13.34 -44.53
N ALA A 26 -27.77 12.05 -44.69
CA ALA A 26 -27.70 11.14 -43.54
C ALA A 26 -26.49 11.53 -42.70
N VAL A 27 -26.73 12.23 -41.61
CA VAL A 27 -25.69 12.43 -40.57
C VAL A 27 -25.49 11.09 -39.85
N LEU A 28 -24.45 10.36 -40.23
CA LEU A 28 -23.98 9.19 -39.49
C LEU A 28 -23.32 9.71 -38.21
N ALA A 29 -24.09 9.75 -37.10
CA ALA A 29 -23.54 9.99 -35.77
C ALA A 29 -22.67 8.77 -35.39
N LEU A 30 -21.37 8.87 -35.64
CA LEU A 30 -20.39 7.96 -35.05
C LEU A 30 -20.38 8.20 -33.53
N GLY A 31 -21.16 7.40 -32.82
CA GLY A 31 -21.08 7.33 -31.37
C GLY A 31 -19.73 6.72 -30.99
N VAL A 32 -18.78 7.56 -30.61
CA VAL A 32 -17.56 7.14 -29.94
C VAL A 32 -17.98 6.63 -28.57
N PHE A 33 -18.27 5.33 -28.48
CA PHE A 33 -18.29 4.63 -27.18
C PHE A 33 -16.85 4.65 -26.65
N GLY A 34 -16.50 5.71 -25.94
CA GLY A 34 -15.35 5.71 -25.07
C GLY A 34 -15.59 4.64 -24.00
N ALA A 35 -15.02 3.45 -24.18
CA ALA A 35 -14.89 2.50 -23.10
C ALA A 35 -14.02 3.18 -22.04
N GLY A 36 -14.65 3.88 -21.11
CA GLY A 36 -14.01 4.34 -19.88
C GLY A 36 -13.53 3.10 -19.17
N ALA A 37 -12.23 2.82 -19.22
CA ALA A 37 -11.62 1.85 -18.35
C ALA A 37 -11.94 2.32 -16.93
N ALA A 38 -12.88 1.64 -16.25
CA ALA A 38 -13.13 1.86 -14.85
C ALA A 38 -11.81 1.52 -14.14
N LEU A 39 -11.09 2.55 -13.70
CA LEU A 39 -9.90 2.38 -12.88
C LEU A 39 -10.39 1.73 -11.58
N ALA A 40 -9.92 0.52 -11.31
CA ALA A 40 -10.20 -0.14 -10.05
C ALA A 40 -9.75 0.78 -8.90
N SER A 41 -10.58 0.94 -7.89
CA SER A 41 -10.20 1.74 -6.73
C SER A 41 -9.00 1.06 -6.04
N SER A 42 -8.17 1.82 -5.34
CA SER A 42 -7.05 1.24 -4.59
C SER A 42 -7.53 0.22 -3.53
N LEU A 43 -8.79 0.32 -3.07
CA LEU A 43 -9.40 -0.68 -2.19
C LEU A 43 -9.68 -1.99 -2.93
N ASP A 44 -10.17 -1.94 -4.18
CA ASP A 44 -10.38 -3.15 -4.99
C ASP A 44 -9.05 -3.82 -5.31
N THR A 45 -8.01 -3.02 -5.60
CA THR A 45 -6.65 -3.51 -5.82
C THR A 45 -6.08 -4.18 -4.57
N LEU A 46 -6.30 -3.59 -3.39
CA LEU A 46 -5.91 -4.21 -2.12
C LEU A 46 -6.64 -5.54 -1.91
N ASP A 47 -7.95 -5.58 -2.14
CA ASP A 47 -8.75 -6.81 -1.98
C ASP A 47 -8.29 -7.92 -2.93
N ALA A 48 -8.03 -7.57 -4.19
CA ALA A 48 -7.46 -8.49 -5.17
C ALA A 48 -6.09 -9.03 -4.72
N PHE A 49 -5.19 -8.15 -4.25
CA PHE A 49 -3.90 -8.55 -3.69
C PHE A 49 -4.05 -9.51 -2.50
N LEU A 50 -4.90 -9.19 -1.54
CA LEU A 50 -5.09 -10.02 -0.35
C LEU A 50 -5.68 -11.39 -0.71
N LYS A 51 -6.63 -11.45 -1.64
CA LYS A 51 -7.29 -12.70 -2.07
C LYS A 51 -6.41 -13.58 -2.95
N SER A 52 -5.62 -12.98 -3.84
CA SER A 52 -4.79 -13.73 -4.81
C SER A 52 -3.43 -14.15 -4.25
N THR A 53 -2.84 -13.35 -3.35
CA THR A 53 -1.50 -13.58 -2.80
C THR A 53 -1.57 -14.39 -1.52
N LYS A 54 -1.39 -15.70 -1.61
CA LYS A 54 -1.42 -16.61 -0.45
C LYS A 54 -0.08 -16.63 0.28
N SER A 55 1.01 -16.36 -0.42
CA SER A 55 2.35 -16.26 0.13
C SER A 55 3.16 -15.21 -0.62
N GLY A 56 4.23 -14.74 -0.01
CA GLY A 56 5.12 -13.77 -0.64
C GLY A 56 6.47 -13.72 0.02
N ARG A 57 7.47 -13.29 -0.75
CA ARG A 57 8.81 -13.00 -0.29
C ARG A 57 9.33 -11.74 -0.97
N ALA A 58 10.06 -10.92 -0.23
CA ALA A 58 10.67 -9.70 -0.75
C ALA A 58 11.91 -9.35 0.06
N ASP A 59 12.83 -8.60 -0.53
CA ASP A 59 13.79 -7.86 0.25
C ASP A 59 13.15 -6.56 0.74
N PHE A 60 13.58 -6.05 1.88
CA PHE A 60 13.07 -4.80 2.39
C PHE A 60 14.19 -3.85 2.85
N THR A 61 13.90 -2.56 2.71
CA THR A 61 14.60 -1.48 3.38
C THR A 61 13.60 -0.77 4.29
N GLN A 62 13.93 -0.67 5.57
CA GLN A 62 13.13 0.05 6.56
C GLN A 62 13.87 1.30 7.01
N VAL A 63 13.18 2.45 6.95
CA VAL A 63 13.66 3.71 7.52
C VAL A 63 12.73 4.11 8.66
N VAL A 64 13.27 4.14 9.88
CA VAL A 64 12.54 4.60 11.07
C VAL A 64 13.01 6.01 11.39
N THR A 65 12.09 6.98 11.39
CA THR A 65 12.35 8.37 11.73
C THR A 65 11.60 8.71 13.02
N SER A 66 12.36 8.98 14.08
CA SER A 66 11.80 9.45 15.34
C SER A 66 11.75 10.98 15.36
N PRO A 67 10.68 11.58 15.93
CA PRO A 67 10.61 13.03 16.07
C PRO A 67 11.79 13.57 16.89
N ALA A 68 12.12 14.84 16.70
CA ALA A 68 13.12 15.51 17.49
C ALA A 68 12.73 15.48 18.97
N LYS A 69 13.69 15.19 19.86
CA LYS A 69 13.46 15.28 21.29
C LYS A 69 13.31 16.74 21.71
N ALA A 70 12.65 16.99 22.83
CA ALA A 70 12.54 18.34 23.40
C ALA A 70 13.93 18.99 23.48
N GLY A 71 14.07 20.20 22.91
CA GLY A 71 15.34 20.94 22.83
C GLY A 71 16.28 20.52 21.68
N GLN A 72 15.86 19.58 20.80
CA GLN A 72 16.60 19.22 19.60
C GLN A 72 15.78 19.59 18.34
N THR A 73 16.46 20.09 17.30
CA THR A 73 15.82 20.50 16.04
C THR A 73 15.86 19.40 14.97
N VAL A 74 16.60 18.30 15.20
CA VAL A 74 16.85 17.28 14.17
C VAL A 74 16.19 15.96 14.57
N ALA A 75 15.33 15.45 13.68
CA ALA A 75 14.80 14.10 13.75
C ALA A 75 15.93 13.07 13.53
N ARG A 76 15.83 11.92 14.18
CA ARG A 76 16.80 10.83 14.04
C ARG A 76 16.23 9.76 13.13
N SER A 77 16.99 9.36 12.12
CA SER A 77 16.64 8.26 11.24
C SER A 77 17.58 7.07 11.41
N LYS A 78 17.01 5.87 11.41
CA LYS A 78 17.73 4.60 11.39
C LYS A 78 17.26 3.80 10.18
N THR A 79 18.22 3.30 9.40
CA THR A 79 17.92 2.44 8.25
C THR A 79 18.31 1.00 8.58
N SER A 80 17.42 0.07 8.28
CA SER A 80 17.66 -1.38 8.38
C SER A 80 17.28 -2.05 7.08
N THR A 81 17.95 -3.16 6.74
CA THR A 81 17.65 -3.95 5.55
C THR A 81 17.53 -5.42 5.92
N GLY A 82 16.77 -6.17 5.13
CA GLY A 82 16.57 -7.58 5.38
C GLY A 82 15.66 -8.26 4.38
N GLN A 83 15.14 -9.41 4.76
CA GLN A 83 14.17 -10.19 3.99
C GLN A 83 12.87 -10.35 4.74
N PHE A 84 11.78 -10.26 4.00
CA PHE A 84 10.43 -10.49 4.49
C PHE A 84 9.79 -11.64 3.74
N SER A 85 9.11 -12.51 4.45
CA SER A 85 8.30 -13.56 3.85
C SER A 85 7.04 -13.82 4.67
N PHE A 86 5.99 -14.33 4.01
CA PHE A 86 4.74 -14.70 4.68
C PHE A 86 4.02 -15.84 3.95
N VAL A 87 3.21 -16.55 4.72
CA VAL A 87 2.18 -17.49 4.25
C VAL A 87 0.90 -17.22 5.04
N ARG A 88 -0.12 -16.73 4.34
CA ARG A 88 -1.42 -16.44 4.95
C ARG A 88 -2.10 -17.69 5.46
N PRO A 89 -2.93 -17.59 6.51
CA PRO A 89 -3.33 -16.35 7.19
C PRO A 89 -2.47 -15.99 8.41
N THR A 90 -1.50 -16.78 8.81
CA THR A 90 -0.94 -16.64 10.17
C THR A 90 0.57 -16.58 10.26
N ARG A 91 1.29 -16.87 9.18
CA ARG A 91 2.74 -16.98 9.25
C ARG A 91 3.44 -15.85 8.54
N PHE A 92 4.44 -15.28 9.20
CA PHE A 92 5.36 -14.32 8.59
C PHE A 92 6.72 -14.38 9.25
N ARG A 93 7.73 -13.87 8.54
CA ARG A 93 9.11 -13.81 8.99
C ARG A 93 9.76 -12.53 8.47
N PHE A 94 10.45 -11.84 9.37
CA PHE A 94 11.39 -10.76 9.06
C PHE A 94 12.78 -11.20 9.50
N ASP A 95 13.72 -11.21 8.58
CA ASP A 95 15.14 -11.40 8.86
C ASP A 95 15.82 -10.05 8.62
N TYR A 96 16.09 -9.29 9.69
CA TYR A 96 16.92 -8.10 9.63
C TYR A 96 18.38 -8.53 9.51
N ILE A 97 19.08 -7.92 8.53
CA ILE A 97 20.48 -8.28 8.23
C ILE A 97 21.40 -7.14 8.66
N LYS A 98 21.02 -5.90 8.41
CA LYS A 98 21.83 -4.71 8.74
C LYS A 98 20.97 -3.64 9.41
N PRO A 99 21.54 -2.80 10.28
CA PRO A 99 22.89 -2.86 10.85
C PRO A 99 22.98 -3.88 12.00
N PHE A 100 21.84 -4.28 12.60
CA PHE A 100 21.76 -5.21 13.74
C PHE A 100 20.92 -6.42 13.31
N PRO A 101 21.51 -7.61 13.30
CA PRO A 101 20.80 -8.83 12.96
C PRO A 101 19.70 -9.15 13.99
N GLN A 102 18.47 -9.32 13.49
CA GLN A 102 17.31 -9.68 14.30
C GLN A 102 16.37 -10.55 13.50
N VAL A 103 15.74 -11.52 14.12
CA VAL A 103 14.76 -12.39 13.48
C VAL A 103 13.42 -12.25 14.18
N ILE A 104 12.37 -11.97 13.43
CA ILE A 104 10.98 -11.97 13.91
C ILE A 104 10.23 -13.05 13.15
N VAL A 105 9.66 -14.02 13.86
CA VAL A 105 8.91 -15.14 13.26
C VAL A 105 7.56 -15.26 13.94
N ALA A 106 6.50 -15.31 13.14
CA ALA A 106 5.17 -15.74 13.55
C ALA A 106 4.90 -17.12 12.95
N ASP A 107 4.76 -18.14 13.81
CA ASP A 107 4.55 -19.52 13.39
C ASP A 107 3.06 -19.93 13.28
N GLY A 108 2.15 -19.01 13.63
CA GLY A 108 0.72 -19.23 13.71
C GLY A 108 0.17 -19.28 15.14
N GLN A 109 1.03 -19.44 16.14
CA GLN A 109 0.67 -19.48 17.56
C GLN A 109 1.51 -18.49 18.39
N THR A 110 2.81 -18.46 18.13
CA THR A 110 3.80 -17.68 18.86
C THR A 110 4.47 -16.66 17.92
N LEU A 111 4.66 -15.47 18.42
CA LEU A 111 5.55 -14.47 17.84
C LEU A 111 6.88 -14.55 18.58
N TRP A 112 7.90 -14.96 17.84
CA TRP A 112 9.27 -15.06 18.27
C TRP A 112 10.04 -13.83 17.82
N LEU A 113 10.80 -13.24 18.71
CA LEU A 113 11.72 -12.15 18.42
C LEU A 113 13.08 -12.55 18.96
N TYR A 114 14.04 -12.73 18.06
CA TYR A 114 15.41 -13.09 18.40
C TYR A 114 16.34 -11.92 18.06
N ASP A 115 16.94 -11.35 19.09
CA ASP A 115 18.03 -10.38 18.96
C ASP A 115 19.35 -11.15 19.00
N THR A 116 20.08 -11.14 17.88
CA THR A 116 21.30 -11.93 17.72
C THR A 116 22.44 -11.36 18.55
N ASP A 117 22.54 -10.03 18.64
CA ASP A 117 23.63 -9.36 19.37
C ASP A 117 23.48 -9.51 20.89
N LEU A 118 22.25 -9.57 21.37
CA LEU A 118 21.93 -9.77 22.79
C LEU A 118 21.80 -11.25 23.16
N GLU A 119 21.83 -12.17 22.21
CA GLU A 119 21.57 -13.59 22.37
C GLU A 119 20.28 -13.86 23.19
N GLN A 120 19.23 -13.08 22.88
CA GLN A 120 17.97 -13.09 23.62
C GLN A 120 16.79 -13.40 22.72
N VAL A 121 15.94 -14.33 23.14
CA VAL A 121 14.66 -14.63 22.49
C VAL A 121 13.51 -14.13 23.36
N THR A 122 12.57 -13.42 22.75
CA THR A 122 11.28 -13.12 23.37
C THR A 122 10.19 -13.91 22.65
N ALA A 123 9.36 -14.63 23.41
CA ALA A 123 8.24 -15.41 22.89
C ALA A 123 6.93 -14.85 23.45
N ARG A 124 6.00 -14.45 22.58
CA ARG A 124 4.68 -13.91 22.95
C ARG A 124 3.57 -14.66 22.23
N LYS A 125 2.39 -14.73 22.81
CA LYS A 125 1.20 -15.21 22.12
C LYS A 125 0.94 -14.36 20.88
N GLN A 126 0.94 -14.97 19.70
CA GLN A 126 0.80 -14.22 18.45
C GLN A 126 -0.48 -13.38 18.40
N SER A 127 -1.61 -13.92 18.85
CA SER A 127 -2.90 -13.21 18.89
C SER A 127 -2.88 -11.91 19.71
N GLN A 128 -2.00 -11.81 20.71
CA GLN A 128 -1.85 -10.62 21.54
C GLN A 128 -0.83 -9.61 20.96
N ALA A 129 0.12 -10.11 20.18
CA ALA A 129 1.22 -9.31 19.64
C ALA A 129 0.93 -8.71 18.25
N LEU A 130 -0.01 -9.30 17.48
CA LEU A 130 -0.34 -8.84 16.12
C LEU A 130 -0.84 -7.40 16.08
N GLY A 131 -1.65 -6.97 17.07
CA GLY A 131 -2.17 -5.61 17.15
C GLY A 131 -1.08 -4.53 17.29
N SER A 132 0.12 -4.89 17.73
CA SER A 132 1.28 -3.99 17.86
C SER A 132 2.29 -4.11 16.72
N THR A 133 2.02 -4.95 15.71
CA THR A 133 2.94 -5.20 14.59
C THR A 133 2.24 -4.91 13.25
N PRO A 134 2.25 -3.66 12.76
CA PRO A 134 1.49 -3.26 11.57
C PRO A 134 1.82 -4.04 10.30
N ALA A 135 3.08 -4.42 10.11
CA ALA A 135 3.48 -5.24 8.97
C ALA A 135 2.85 -6.64 9.02
N ALA A 136 2.56 -7.16 10.23
CA ALA A 136 1.86 -8.42 10.42
C ALA A 136 0.41 -8.37 9.92
N LEU A 137 -0.25 -7.21 10.02
CA LEU A 137 -1.63 -7.04 9.56
C LEU A 137 -1.74 -7.30 8.05
N VAL A 138 -0.81 -6.75 7.27
CA VAL A 138 -0.80 -6.96 5.81
C VAL A 138 -0.43 -8.41 5.47
N ALA A 139 0.46 -9.03 6.27
CA ALA A 139 0.89 -10.41 6.08
C ALA A 139 -0.22 -11.42 6.39
N THR A 140 -1.08 -11.13 7.37
CA THR A 140 -2.09 -12.08 7.89
C THR A 140 -3.50 -11.84 7.34
N ALA A 141 -3.82 -10.63 6.86
CA ALA A 141 -5.11 -10.34 6.27
C ALA A 141 -5.40 -11.20 5.04
N VAL A 142 -6.61 -11.73 4.95
CA VAL A 142 -7.04 -12.59 3.84
C VAL A 142 -7.92 -11.87 2.81
N ASP A 143 -8.54 -10.77 3.20
CA ASP A 143 -9.39 -9.89 2.40
C ASP A 143 -9.52 -8.52 3.07
N VAL A 144 -10.10 -7.56 2.35
CA VAL A 144 -10.37 -6.21 2.88
C VAL A 144 -11.35 -6.26 4.05
N GLY A 145 -12.36 -7.14 4.02
CA GLY A 145 -13.34 -7.28 5.10
C GLY A 145 -12.69 -7.68 6.44
N SER A 146 -11.64 -8.50 6.40
CA SER A 146 -10.88 -8.87 7.61
C SER A 146 -10.14 -7.66 8.20
N LEU A 147 -9.55 -6.80 7.37
CA LEU A 147 -8.93 -5.56 7.82
C LEU A 147 -9.94 -4.55 8.35
N GLN A 148 -11.11 -4.46 7.73
CA GLN A 148 -12.18 -3.54 8.12
C GLN A 148 -12.78 -3.84 9.50
N LYS A 149 -12.55 -5.01 10.06
CA LYS A 149 -12.94 -5.30 11.46
C LYS A 149 -12.18 -4.44 12.45
N GLU A 150 -10.90 -4.23 12.22
CA GLU A 150 -9.99 -3.54 13.12
C GLU A 150 -9.65 -2.11 12.67
N PHE A 151 -9.80 -1.79 11.36
CA PHE A 151 -9.38 -0.55 10.75
C PHE A 151 -10.49 0.10 9.92
N ASN A 152 -10.49 1.43 9.88
CA ASN A 152 -11.16 2.18 8.84
C ASN A 152 -10.20 2.28 7.65
N LEU A 153 -10.66 1.88 6.46
CA LEU A 153 -9.87 1.87 5.23
C LEU A 153 -10.34 3.00 4.31
N GLU A 154 -9.40 3.75 3.75
CA GLU A 154 -9.65 4.85 2.85
C GLU A 154 -8.71 4.77 1.64
N ALA A 155 -9.29 4.89 0.44
CA ALA A 155 -8.51 5.07 -0.77
C ALA A 155 -7.82 6.45 -0.72
N GLN A 156 -6.56 6.49 -1.12
CA GLN A 156 -5.76 7.71 -1.18
C GLN A 156 -5.38 7.99 -2.63
N ALA A 157 -4.96 9.23 -2.91
CA ALA A 157 -4.47 9.60 -4.23
C ALA A 157 -3.24 8.79 -4.62
N ASP A 158 -3.20 8.36 -5.88
CA ASP A 158 -2.06 7.64 -6.44
C ASP A 158 -0.85 8.57 -6.52
N THR A 159 0.26 8.12 -5.97
CA THR A 159 1.54 8.85 -5.99
C THR A 159 2.70 7.89 -6.20
N ASP A 160 3.77 8.36 -6.83
CA ASP A 160 4.99 7.59 -7.10
C ASP A 160 4.72 6.28 -7.89
N GLY A 161 3.67 6.26 -8.74
CA GLY A 161 3.27 5.08 -9.48
C GLY A 161 2.68 3.95 -8.62
N LEU A 162 2.25 4.26 -7.40
CA LEU A 162 1.61 3.33 -6.48
C LEU A 162 0.17 3.75 -6.19
N GLN A 163 -0.69 2.76 -6.06
CA GLN A 163 -2.04 2.92 -5.53
C GLN A 163 -2.00 2.83 -4.00
N TRP A 164 -2.60 3.80 -3.33
CA TRP A 164 -2.47 3.93 -1.89
C TRP A 164 -3.78 3.67 -1.15
N VAL A 165 -3.68 2.89 -0.08
CA VAL A 165 -4.75 2.70 0.89
C VAL A 165 -4.25 3.08 2.27
N GLN A 166 -5.01 3.90 2.99
CA GLN A 166 -4.77 4.21 4.39
C GLN A 166 -5.67 3.37 5.27
N ALA A 167 -5.10 2.83 6.34
CA ALA A 167 -5.80 2.11 7.40
C ALA A 167 -5.58 2.85 8.72
N SER A 168 -6.67 3.27 9.37
CA SER A 168 -6.66 3.91 10.68
C SER A 168 -7.32 3.00 11.70
N PRO A 169 -6.67 2.66 12.83
CA PRO A 169 -7.23 1.77 13.83
C PRO A 169 -8.56 2.31 14.39
N LYS A 170 -9.54 1.42 14.58
CA LYS A 170 -10.79 1.74 15.27
C LYS A 170 -10.62 1.85 16.78
N ASN A 171 -9.68 1.08 17.32
CA ASN A 171 -9.32 1.17 18.74
C ASN A 171 -8.48 2.43 18.98
N ARG A 172 -8.99 3.34 19.83
CA ARG A 172 -8.32 4.60 20.19
C ARG A 172 -7.10 4.41 21.10
N GLU A 173 -6.97 3.27 21.75
CA GLU A 173 -5.81 2.91 22.59
C GLU A 173 -4.69 2.25 21.76
N SER A 174 -4.85 2.19 20.46
CA SER A 174 -3.82 1.64 19.57
C SER A 174 -2.53 2.46 19.66
N THR A 175 -1.41 1.76 19.74
CA THR A 175 -0.08 2.39 19.64
C THR A 175 0.24 2.84 18.20
N ILE A 176 -0.62 2.50 17.24
CA ILE A 176 -0.53 2.89 15.84
C ILE A 176 -1.55 3.99 15.58
N GLN A 177 -1.15 5.06 14.91
CA GLN A 177 -2.04 6.12 14.45
C GLN A 177 -2.57 5.83 13.05
N SER A 178 -1.70 5.40 12.11
CA SER A 178 -2.10 5.03 10.76
C SER A 178 -1.10 4.08 10.11
N VAL A 179 -1.60 3.32 9.14
CA VAL A 179 -0.81 2.49 8.23
C VAL A 179 -1.21 2.84 6.81
N ARG A 180 -0.25 3.19 5.93
CA ARG A 180 -0.48 3.39 4.50
C ARG A 180 0.18 2.28 3.71
N MET A 181 -0.57 1.68 2.82
CA MET A 181 -0.14 0.58 1.96
C MET A 181 -0.04 1.09 0.53
N GLY A 182 1.15 1.05 -0.06
CA GLY A 182 1.42 1.38 -1.45
C GLY A 182 1.50 0.11 -2.28
N LEU A 183 0.56 -0.06 -3.21
CA LEU A 183 0.44 -1.23 -4.09
C LEU A 183 0.98 -0.88 -5.47
N ARG A 184 1.82 -1.72 -6.02
CA ARG A 184 2.29 -1.65 -7.40
C ARG A 184 1.44 -2.58 -8.26
N VAL A 185 0.92 -2.03 -9.37
CA VAL A 185 0.14 -2.78 -10.36
C VAL A 185 0.98 -2.89 -11.63
N GLU A 186 1.32 -4.11 -12.02
CA GLU A 186 2.08 -4.42 -13.24
C GLU A 186 1.29 -5.45 -14.07
N GLY A 187 0.51 -4.92 -15.02
CA GLY A 187 -0.44 -5.75 -15.77
C GLY A 187 -1.50 -6.34 -14.84
N ALA A 188 -1.59 -7.66 -14.79
CA ALA A 188 -2.51 -8.40 -13.91
C ALA A 188 -1.91 -8.68 -12.50
N GLN A 189 -0.63 -8.38 -12.30
CA GLN A 189 0.04 -8.65 -11.03
C GLN A 189 -0.02 -7.44 -10.11
N VAL A 190 -0.39 -7.69 -8.85
CA VAL A 190 -0.36 -6.68 -7.78
C VAL A 190 0.65 -7.13 -6.73
N SER A 191 1.47 -6.20 -6.27
CA SER A 191 2.45 -6.45 -5.22
C SER A 191 2.46 -5.30 -4.19
N LEU A 192 2.84 -5.63 -2.95
CA LEU A 192 3.07 -4.61 -1.92
C LEU A 192 4.45 -3.99 -2.16
N ALA A 193 4.49 -2.71 -2.52
CA ALA A 193 5.72 -1.99 -2.79
C ALA A 193 6.20 -1.17 -1.58
N LYS A 194 5.27 -0.63 -0.78
CA LYS A 194 5.61 0.23 0.35
C LYS A 194 4.62 0.09 1.48
N LEU A 195 5.10 0.18 2.72
CA LEU A 195 4.30 0.23 3.92
C LEU A 195 4.81 1.39 4.79
N GLU A 196 3.95 2.36 5.06
CA GLU A 196 4.26 3.48 5.94
C GLU A 196 3.43 3.37 7.21
N ILE A 197 4.09 3.49 8.34
CA ILE A 197 3.47 3.35 9.65
C ILE A 197 3.76 4.63 10.44
N LEU A 198 2.73 5.23 10.99
CA LEU A 198 2.84 6.32 11.95
C LEU A 198 2.33 5.81 13.29
N ASP A 199 3.15 5.88 14.33
CA ASP A 199 2.75 5.50 15.67
C ASP A 199 2.19 6.70 16.48
N ALA A 200 1.62 6.40 17.64
CA ALA A 200 1.02 7.40 18.54
C ALA A 200 2.06 8.39 19.12
N MET A 201 3.36 8.08 19.07
CA MET A 201 4.44 8.96 19.51
C MET A 201 5.01 9.82 18.37
N GLY A 202 4.44 9.73 17.15
CA GLY A 202 4.89 10.47 15.98
C GLY A 202 6.11 9.85 15.27
N GLN A 203 6.51 8.63 15.65
CA GLN A 203 7.56 7.92 14.93
C GLN A 203 7.00 7.39 13.61
N ARG A 204 7.72 7.65 12.53
CA ARG A 204 7.38 7.15 11.19
C ARG A 204 8.33 6.02 10.79
N SER A 205 7.76 4.89 10.41
CA SER A 205 8.48 3.76 9.85
C SER A 205 8.03 3.54 8.41
N VAL A 206 8.97 3.54 7.47
CA VAL A 206 8.73 3.28 6.05
C VAL A 206 9.47 2.02 5.65
N LEU A 207 8.72 0.99 5.24
CA LEU A 207 9.27 -0.21 4.63
C LEU A 207 9.06 -0.12 3.12
N SER A 208 10.14 -0.25 2.36
CA SER A 208 10.11 -0.39 0.90
C SER A 208 10.46 -1.82 0.56
N PHE A 209 9.62 -2.47 -0.25
CA PHE A 209 9.78 -3.86 -0.68
C PHE A 209 10.28 -3.91 -2.11
N GLU A 210 11.30 -4.70 -2.35
CA GLU A 210 11.92 -4.91 -3.65
C GLU A 210 11.92 -6.41 -3.99
N ARG A 211 11.94 -6.74 -5.27
CA ARG A 211 11.93 -8.12 -5.77
C ARG A 211 10.82 -8.96 -5.15
N PHE A 212 9.61 -8.38 -5.08
CA PHE A 212 8.47 -9.04 -4.47
C PHE A 212 8.02 -10.24 -5.32
N GLU A 213 8.18 -11.44 -4.78
CA GLU A 213 7.72 -12.69 -5.38
C GLU A 213 6.34 -13.05 -4.84
N VAL A 214 5.35 -13.13 -5.72
CA VAL A 214 3.97 -13.52 -5.39
C VAL A 214 3.84 -15.03 -5.52
N ASN A 215 3.36 -15.69 -4.47
CA ASN A 215 3.12 -17.15 -4.43
C ASN A 215 4.34 -18.01 -4.87
N PRO A 216 5.56 -17.78 -4.33
CA PRO A 216 6.72 -18.55 -4.72
C PRO A 216 6.55 -20.03 -4.34
N ALA A 217 6.82 -20.93 -5.29
CA ALA A 217 6.59 -22.37 -5.12
C ALA A 217 7.44 -23.02 -3.99
N ASN A 218 8.58 -22.41 -3.66
CA ASN A 218 9.52 -22.92 -2.67
C ASN A 218 9.36 -22.34 -1.26
N LEU A 219 8.28 -21.61 -0.99
CA LEU A 219 8.01 -21.03 0.32
C LEU A 219 7.08 -21.93 1.14
N GLY A 220 7.67 -22.85 1.90
CA GLY A 220 6.95 -23.82 2.73
C GLY A 220 6.77 -23.38 4.18
N ALA A 221 5.85 -24.05 4.88
CA ALA A 221 5.54 -23.78 6.30
C ALA A 221 6.74 -23.94 7.24
N SER A 222 7.70 -24.81 6.91
CA SER A 222 8.90 -25.06 7.71
C SER A 222 9.81 -23.84 7.88
N GLN A 223 9.76 -22.89 6.94
CA GLN A 223 10.56 -21.66 7.02
C GLN A 223 10.08 -20.70 8.12
N PHE A 224 8.89 -20.93 8.64
CA PHE A 224 8.29 -20.17 9.74
C PHE A 224 8.39 -20.86 11.08
N ASN A 225 9.09 -21.99 11.16
CA ASN A 225 9.40 -22.65 12.42
C ASN A 225 10.63 -21.98 13.04
N PHE A 226 10.45 -21.38 14.23
CA PHE A 226 11.57 -20.82 14.96
C PHE A 226 12.23 -21.93 15.81
N VAL A 227 13.52 -22.09 15.64
CA VAL A 227 14.35 -22.98 16.49
C VAL A 227 15.23 -22.09 17.34
N THR A 228 15.05 -22.16 18.66
CA THR A 228 15.88 -21.41 19.62
C THR A 228 17.33 -21.86 19.51
N PRO A 229 18.28 -20.94 19.29
CA PRO A 229 19.67 -21.26 19.28
C PRO A 229 20.12 -21.87 20.63
N LYS A 230 21.13 -22.76 20.58
CA LYS A 230 21.63 -23.43 21.80
C LYS A 230 22.24 -22.41 22.76
N GLY A 231 21.85 -22.45 24.02
CA GLY A 231 22.36 -21.55 25.06
C GLY A 231 21.64 -20.21 25.20
N VAL A 232 20.69 -19.90 24.31
CA VAL A 232 19.95 -18.61 24.32
C VAL A 232 18.77 -18.68 25.31
N SER A 233 18.62 -17.63 26.11
CA SER A 233 17.52 -17.49 27.07
C SER A 233 16.22 -17.08 26.37
N ILE A 234 15.08 -17.65 26.82
CA ILE A 234 13.76 -17.31 26.31
C ILE A 234 13.01 -16.51 27.39
N LEU A 235 12.65 -15.27 27.06
CA LEU A 235 11.72 -14.46 27.87
C LEU A 235 10.28 -14.69 27.41
N ARG A 236 9.37 -14.89 28.37
CA ARG A 236 7.92 -15.01 28.16
C ARG A 236 7.21 -13.97 29.05
N PRO A 237 7.09 -12.70 28.57
CA PRO A 237 6.42 -11.65 29.33
C PRO A 237 4.90 -11.85 29.38
#